data_af79828e9e5234b468a94ac7210cfb30
#
_entry.id   af79828e9e5234b468a94ac7210cfb30
#
_cell.length_a   1.000
_cell.length_b   1.000
_cell.length_c   1.000
_cell.angle_alpha   90.00
_cell.angle_beta   90.00
_cell.angle_gamma   90.00
#
_symmetry.space_group_name_H-M   'P 1'
#
loop_
_entity.id
_entity.type
_entity.pdbx_description
1 polymer ?
#
loop_
_entity_poly.entity_id
_entity_poly.type
_entity_poly.pdbx_seq_one_letter_code
_entity_poly.pdbx_strand_id
1 'polypeptide(L)'
;MSLVRVHNFSISLDGFGTGESQQLDAPFGHAGQQLVQWAFGTRTFRTMGFPGESEGSFGVDEAFASTWGPGIGVEIMGRNKFGPQRGPWEDHEWKGWWGENPPFHTPVVVLTHHPRPVLEMEGGTTFHFVDADPVAALEKARTLAGDRDIRIGGGVSTVRQFLETDLIDHMHIVIVPIVLGRGDRLWDGLEGLEQRFDIEATPSPQGVLHLVFTRRTVQ
;
A
#
# COMPACT_ATOMS: atom_id res chain seq x y z
N MET A 1 13.36 0.66 -17.57
CA MET A 1 13.66 0.13 -16.22
C MET A 1 12.38 0.23 -15.43
N SER A 2 11.92 -0.84 -14.79
CA SER A 2 10.69 -0.86 -13.97
C SER A 2 10.86 0.03 -12.74
N LEU A 3 9.87 0.87 -12.46
CA LEU A 3 9.86 1.74 -11.28
C LEU A 3 9.35 0.98 -10.05
N VAL A 4 9.88 1.37 -8.90
CA VAL A 4 9.37 0.97 -7.58
C VAL A 4 8.51 2.10 -7.04
N ARG A 5 7.22 1.82 -6.85
CA ARG A 5 6.21 2.84 -6.55
C ARG A 5 5.46 2.56 -5.25
N VAL A 6 5.08 3.62 -4.56
CA VAL A 6 4.03 3.61 -3.53
C VAL A 6 2.85 4.38 -4.07
N HIS A 7 1.65 3.79 -4.09
CA HIS A 7 0.45 4.45 -4.58
C HIS A 7 -0.65 4.48 -3.53
N ASN A 8 -1.34 5.62 -3.45
CA ASN A 8 -2.54 5.80 -2.63
C ASN A 8 -2.33 5.45 -1.15
N PHE A 9 -1.14 5.74 -0.63
CA PHE A 9 -0.80 5.45 0.76
C PHE A 9 -1.24 6.60 1.66
N SER A 10 -2.24 6.35 2.48
CA SER A 10 -2.83 7.38 3.34
C SER A 10 -2.18 7.41 4.72
N ILE A 11 -1.96 8.62 5.22
CA ILE A 11 -1.55 8.88 6.60
C ILE A 11 -2.37 10.02 7.21
N SER A 12 -2.46 10.04 8.54
CA SER A 12 -3.06 11.13 9.29
C SER A 12 -2.17 12.39 9.30
N LEU A 13 -2.67 13.53 9.77
CA LEU A 13 -1.89 14.77 9.96
C LEU A 13 -0.65 14.55 10.83
N ASP A 14 -0.75 13.69 11.82
CA ASP A 14 0.35 13.34 12.73
C ASP A 14 1.18 12.14 12.24
N GLY A 15 0.98 11.70 10.97
CA GLY A 15 1.85 10.80 10.23
C GLY A 15 1.59 9.31 10.41
N PHE A 16 0.47 8.89 11.00
CA PHE A 16 0.13 7.47 11.17
C PHE A 16 -0.60 6.90 9.96
N GLY A 17 -0.12 5.78 9.43
CA GLY A 17 -0.76 5.06 8.30
C GLY A 17 -1.67 3.92 8.74
N THR A 18 -1.67 3.57 10.03
CA THR A 18 -2.64 2.66 10.65
C THR A 18 -2.73 2.95 12.15
N GLY A 19 -3.88 2.61 12.75
CA GLY A 19 -4.08 2.67 14.19
C GLY A 19 -3.59 1.40 14.89
N GLU A 20 -3.67 1.40 16.22
CA GLU A 20 -3.40 0.24 17.07
C GLU A 20 -4.58 -0.76 17.06
N SER A 21 -4.29 -1.97 17.55
CA SER A 21 -5.28 -3.04 17.73
C SER A 21 -5.97 -3.49 16.45
N GLN A 22 -5.16 -3.74 15.41
CA GLN A 22 -5.64 -4.34 14.17
C GLN A 22 -6.22 -5.74 14.44
N GLN A 23 -7.46 -5.97 14.00
CA GLN A 23 -8.24 -7.20 14.20
C GLN A 23 -9.03 -7.54 12.94
N LEU A 24 -9.70 -8.71 12.92
CA LEU A 24 -10.50 -9.17 11.76
C LEU A 24 -11.59 -8.19 11.35
N ASP A 25 -12.26 -7.57 12.31
CA ASP A 25 -13.32 -6.57 12.10
C ASP A 25 -12.80 -5.12 12.08
N ALA A 26 -11.50 -4.93 12.37
CA ALA A 26 -10.83 -3.64 12.41
C ALA A 26 -9.47 -3.67 11.69
N PRO A 27 -9.42 -3.81 10.36
CA PRO A 27 -8.18 -3.96 9.58
C PRO A 27 -7.22 -2.76 9.69
N PHE A 28 -7.71 -1.59 10.06
CA PHE A 28 -6.91 -0.39 10.34
C PHE A 28 -6.85 -0.03 11.84
N GLY A 29 -7.20 -0.98 12.72
CA GLY A 29 -7.27 -0.76 14.15
C GLY A 29 -8.25 0.37 14.49
N HIS A 30 -7.96 1.15 15.55
CA HIS A 30 -8.83 2.25 15.99
C HIS A 30 -8.99 3.40 14.97
N ALA A 31 -8.18 3.44 13.91
CA ALA A 31 -8.35 4.40 12.81
C ALA A 31 -9.62 4.13 12.00
N GLY A 32 -10.12 2.90 12.02
CA GLY A 32 -11.24 2.49 11.19
C GLY A 32 -10.97 2.78 9.71
N GLN A 33 -11.99 3.15 8.96
CA GLN A 33 -11.87 3.48 7.54
C GLN A 33 -11.48 4.94 7.26
N GLN A 34 -11.29 5.77 8.28
CA GLN A 34 -11.07 7.21 8.10
C GLN A 34 -9.90 7.54 7.18
N LEU A 35 -8.80 6.76 7.26
CA LEU A 35 -7.62 6.98 6.42
C LEU A 35 -7.85 6.70 4.92
N VAL A 36 -8.83 5.86 4.58
CA VAL A 36 -9.04 5.39 3.19
C VAL A 36 -10.40 5.81 2.62
N GLN A 37 -11.21 6.52 3.38
CA GLN A 37 -12.56 6.91 2.98
C GLN A 37 -12.59 7.77 1.71
N TRP A 38 -11.59 8.64 1.51
CA TRP A 38 -11.43 9.43 0.29
C TRP A 38 -11.36 8.55 -0.96
N ALA A 39 -10.62 7.42 -0.89
CA ALA A 39 -10.45 6.49 -1.99
C ALA A 39 -11.74 5.71 -2.27
N PHE A 40 -12.44 5.26 -1.24
CA PHE A 40 -13.70 4.52 -1.38
C PHE A 40 -14.80 5.33 -2.08
N GLY A 41 -14.73 6.64 -2.03
CA GLY A 41 -15.61 7.55 -2.76
C GLY A 41 -15.33 7.62 -4.26
N THR A 42 -14.21 7.12 -4.76
CA THR A 42 -13.80 7.22 -6.15
C THR A 42 -14.38 6.09 -7.02
N ARG A 43 -14.49 6.33 -8.33
CA ARG A 43 -14.96 5.33 -9.28
C ARG A 43 -14.05 4.11 -9.33
N THR A 44 -12.73 4.31 -9.32
CA THR A 44 -11.74 3.22 -9.35
C THR A 44 -11.98 2.23 -8.22
N PHE A 45 -12.12 2.68 -6.98
CA PHE A 45 -12.34 1.79 -5.84
C PHE A 45 -13.74 1.14 -5.86
N ARG A 46 -14.76 1.83 -6.40
CA ARG A 46 -16.08 1.22 -6.65
C ARG A 46 -16.00 0.05 -7.62
N THR A 47 -15.27 0.20 -8.72
CA THR A 47 -15.09 -0.90 -9.68
C THR A 47 -14.30 -2.08 -9.12
N MET A 48 -13.48 -1.86 -8.08
CA MET A 48 -12.80 -2.92 -7.33
C MET A 48 -13.70 -3.62 -6.28
N GLY A 49 -14.98 -3.25 -6.19
CA GLY A 49 -15.93 -3.85 -5.26
C GLY A 49 -15.96 -3.25 -3.85
N PHE A 50 -15.29 -2.12 -3.62
CA PHE A 50 -15.40 -1.43 -2.33
C PHE A 50 -16.77 -0.78 -2.14
N PRO A 51 -17.33 -0.81 -0.91
CA PRO A 51 -18.72 -0.43 -0.65
C PRO A 51 -18.99 1.06 -0.85
N GLY A 52 -20.24 1.39 -1.22
CA GLY A 52 -20.78 2.74 -1.30
C GLY A 52 -22.02 2.85 -2.16
N GLU A 53 -22.73 3.98 -2.06
CA GLU A 53 -24.08 4.18 -2.60
C GLU A 53 -24.10 4.71 -4.05
N SER A 54 -22.97 5.09 -4.64
CA SER A 54 -22.88 5.68 -5.99
C SER A 54 -21.87 4.97 -6.88
N GLU A 55 -21.89 5.27 -8.18
CA GLU A 55 -20.90 4.80 -9.15
C GLU A 55 -19.47 5.33 -8.86
N GLY A 56 -19.32 6.19 -7.87
CA GLY A 56 -18.09 6.87 -7.49
C GLY A 56 -17.93 8.25 -8.11
N SER A 57 -17.10 9.07 -7.47
CA SER A 57 -16.80 10.43 -7.90
C SER A 57 -15.74 10.46 -9.00
N PHE A 58 -15.78 11.54 -9.78
CA PHE A 58 -14.72 11.95 -10.70
C PHE A 58 -14.00 13.17 -10.11
N GLY A 59 -12.83 13.50 -10.60
CA GLY A 59 -12.06 14.67 -10.20
C GLY A 59 -10.67 14.30 -9.68
N VAL A 60 -10.13 15.14 -8.76
CA VAL A 60 -8.75 15.01 -8.27
C VAL A 60 -8.50 13.65 -7.62
N ASP A 61 -9.38 13.23 -6.71
CA ASP A 61 -9.22 11.96 -6.01
C ASP A 61 -9.26 10.76 -6.96
N GLU A 62 -10.18 10.76 -7.94
CA GLU A 62 -10.25 9.71 -8.95
C GLU A 62 -9.00 9.71 -9.85
N ALA A 63 -8.49 10.88 -10.24
CA ALA A 63 -7.28 10.97 -11.04
C ALA A 63 -6.10 10.26 -10.35
N PHE A 64 -5.96 10.42 -9.03
CA PHE A 64 -4.96 9.71 -8.25
C PHE A 64 -5.32 8.24 -8.01
N ALA A 65 -6.56 7.94 -7.65
CA ALA A 65 -7.00 6.58 -7.38
C ALA A 65 -6.82 5.66 -8.60
N SER A 66 -7.08 6.17 -9.80
CA SER A 66 -6.96 5.41 -11.06
C SER A 66 -5.53 4.97 -11.40
N THR A 67 -4.51 5.57 -10.78
CA THR A 67 -3.11 5.16 -10.95
C THR A 67 -2.75 3.89 -10.15
N TRP A 68 -3.66 3.35 -9.35
CA TRP A 68 -3.41 2.26 -8.43
C TRP A 68 -2.91 0.98 -9.12
N GLY A 69 -3.53 0.56 -10.21
CA GLY A 69 -3.25 -0.72 -10.88
C GLY A 69 -2.45 -0.63 -12.18
N PRO A 70 -2.66 0.39 -13.04
CA PRO A 70 -2.06 0.42 -14.36
C PRO A 70 -0.53 0.33 -14.34
N GLY A 71 0.02 -0.59 -15.18
CA GLY A 71 1.47 -0.79 -15.31
C GLY A 71 2.12 -1.59 -14.19
N ILE A 72 1.40 -1.96 -13.12
CA ILE A 72 1.93 -2.76 -12.02
C ILE A 72 2.02 -4.24 -12.43
N GLY A 73 3.18 -4.84 -12.27
CA GLY A 73 3.45 -6.24 -12.54
C GLY A 73 3.44 -7.11 -11.30
N VAL A 74 3.75 -6.52 -10.13
CA VAL A 74 3.78 -7.21 -8.84
C VAL A 74 3.53 -6.21 -7.72
N GLU A 75 2.92 -6.68 -6.63
CA GLU A 75 2.87 -5.95 -5.38
C GLU A 75 3.79 -6.57 -4.33
N ILE A 76 4.40 -5.76 -3.48
CA ILE A 76 5.05 -6.19 -2.23
C ILE A 76 4.25 -5.63 -1.07
N MET A 77 3.89 -6.46 -0.11
CA MET A 77 3.22 -6.04 1.12
C MET A 77 3.76 -6.76 2.34
N GLY A 78 3.64 -6.13 3.49
CA GLY A 78 3.90 -6.77 4.76
C GLY A 78 2.75 -7.68 5.20
N ARG A 79 3.05 -8.66 6.05
CA ARG A 79 2.07 -9.59 6.60
C ARG A 79 0.88 -8.89 7.25
N ASN A 80 1.10 -7.75 7.93
CA ASN A 80 0.02 -7.01 8.60
C ASN A 80 -1.02 -6.44 7.62
N LYS A 81 -0.62 -6.15 6.37
CA LYS A 81 -1.55 -5.78 5.31
C LYS A 81 -2.29 -7.01 4.77
N PHE A 82 -1.68 -8.18 4.76
CA PHE A 82 -2.33 -9.43 4.33
C PHE A 82 -3.37 -9.94 5.35
N GLY A 83 -3.12 -9.77 6.66
CA GLY A 83 -4.04 -10.23 7.69
C GLY A 83 -3.60 -9.89 9.12
N PRO A 84 -4.49 -10.09 10.11
CA PRO A 84 -4.24 -9.71 11.50
C PRO A 84 -3.39 -10.72 12.27
N GLN A 85 -3.18 -11.92 11.73
CA GLN A 85 -2.45 -12.99 12.42
C GLN A 85 -0.99 -12.60 12.68
N ARG A 86 -0.49 -12.90 13.85
CA ARG A 86 0.90 -12.68 14.28
C ARG A 86 1.58 -14.01 14.60
N GLY A 87 2.92 -14.07 14.57
CA GLY A 87 3.65 -15.33 14.82
C GLY A 87 3.39 -16.40 13.77
N PRO A 88 3.48 -17.70 14.09
CA PRO A 88 3.10 -18.80 13.21
C PRO A 88 1.66 -18.67 12.70
N TRP A 89 1.36 -19.29 11.58
CA TRP A 89 -0.01 -19.28 11.04
C TRP A 89 -0.90 -20.22 11.88
N GLU A 90 -1.85 -19.63 12.58
CA GLU A 90 -2.88 -20.37 13.33
C GLU A 90 -4.00 -20.85 12.40
N ASP A 91 -4.33 -20.02 11.41
CA ASP A 91 -5.31 -20.33 10.38
C ASP A 91 -4.62 -20.33 9.00
N HIS A 92 -4.41 -21.52 8.44
CA HIS A 92 -3.84 -21.72 7.11
C HIS A 92 -4.85 -21.46 5.98
N GLU A 93 -6.16 -21.46 6.29
CA GLU A 93 -7.23 -21.17 5.32
C GLU A 93 -7.42 -19.67 5.10
N TRP A 94 -6.78 -18.81 5.92
CA TRP A 94 -6.83 -17.37 5.72
C TRP A 94 -6.24 -16.96 4.38
N LYS A 95 -7.07 -16.31 3.51
CA LYS A 95 -6.73 -15.91 2.14
C LYS A 95 -6.50 -14.41 1.96
N GLY A 96 -6.46 -13.63 3.04
CA GLY A 96 -6.36 -12.16 3.01
C GLY A 96 -7.72 -11.50 3.19
N TRP A 97 -7.73 -10.18 3.19
CA TRP A 97 -8.93 -9.37 3.44
C TRP A 97 -9.89 -9.27 2.25
N TRP A 98 -9.48 -9.72 1.06
CA TRP A 98 -10.14 -9.40 -0.22
C TRP A 98 -11.03 -10.53 -0.76
N GLY A 99 -11.29 -11.57 0.01
CA GLY A 99 -12.08 -12.72 -0.42
C GLY A 99 -11.42 -13.56 -1.51
N GLU A 100 -12.20 -14.28 -2.30
CA GLU A 100 -11.71 -15.26 -3.27
C GLU A 100 -11.08 -14.62 -4.53
N ASN A 101 -11.50 -13.39 -4.90
CA ASN A 101 -11.00 -12.67 -6.07
C ASN A 101 -10.38 -11.32 -5.67
N PRO A 102 -9.13 -11.30 -5.16
CA PRO A 102 -8.45 -10.08 -4.77
C PRO A 102 -8.21 -9.14 -5.96
N PRO A 103 -8.26 -7.80 -5.77
CA PRO A 103 -8.22 -6.83 -6.87
C PRO A 103 -6.83 -6.64 -7.50
N PHE A 104 -5.84 -7.43 -7.11
CA PHE A 104 -4.46 -7.25 -7.61
C PHE A 104 -4.28 -7.79 -9.02
N HIS A 105 -4.83 -8.97 -9.35
CA HIS A 105 -4.69 -9.66 -10.63
C HIS A 105 -3.23 -9.80 -11.11
N THR A 106 -2.29 -9.81 -10.17
CA THR A 106 -0.85 -9.92 -10.36
C THR A 106 -0.26 -10.73 -9.20
N PRO A 107 0.99 -11.23 -9.30
CA PRO A 107 1.69 -11.76 -8.14
C PRO A 107 1.82 -10.73 -7.02
N VAL A 108 1.73 -11.20 -5.79
CA VAL A 108 1.88 -10.42 -4.56
C VAL A 108 2.92 -11.09 -3.67
N VAL A 109 3.99 -10.39 -3.34
CA VAL A 109 5.01 -10.84 -2.40
C VAL A 109 4.62 -10.38 -1.01
N VAL A 110 4.33 -11.32 -0.11
CA VAL A 110 3.99 -11.05 1.29
C VAL A 110 5.20 -11.29 2.17
N LEU A 111 5.75 -10.21 2.74
CA LEU A 111 6.90 -10.28 3.66
C LEU A 111 6.47 -10.81 5.02
N THR A 112 7.09 -11.90 5.45
CA THR A 112 6.75 -12.57 6.72
C THR A 112 7.92 -13.46 7.19
N HIS A 113 8.17 -13.50 8.50
CA HIS A 113 9.12 -14.45 9.11
C HIS A 113 8.58 -15.89 9.19
N HIS A 114 7.35 -16.12 8.74
CA HIS A 114 6.70 -17.42 8.72
C HIS A 114 6.21 -17.75 7.31
N PRO A 115 7.09 -18.13 6.37
CA PRO A 115 6.71 -18.53 5.03
C PRO A 115 5.71 -19.68 5.02
N ARG A 116 4.86 -19.69 4.00
CA ARG A 116 3.94 -20.81 3.71
C ARG A 116 3.84 -21.02 2.20
N PRO A 117 3.21 -22.11 1.73
CA PRO A 117 3.02 -22.35 0.30
C PRO A 117 2.35 -21.20 -0.41
N VAL A 118 2.64 -21.05 -1.70
CA VAL A 118 1.97 -20.07 -2.58
C VAL A 118 0.48 -20.31 -2.55
N LEU A 119 -0.27 -19.22 -2.48
CA LEU A 119 -1.72 -19.23 -2.51
C LEU A 119 -2.19 -18.63 -3.84
N GLU A 120 -2.81 -19.46 -4.66
CA GLU A 120 -3.43 -19.05 -5.93
C GLU A 120 -4.88 -18.65 -5.69
N MET A 121 -5.28 -17.48 -6.23
CA MET A 121 -6.60 -16.90 -6.06
C MET A 121 -7.29 -16.77 -7.42
N GLU A 122 -8.61 -16.62 -7.39
CA GLU A 122 -9.36 -16.25 -8.57
C GLU A 122 -8.87 -14.94 -9.19
N GLY A 123 -9.09 -14.75 -10.48
CA GLY A 123 -8.69 -13.53 -11.18
C GLY A 123 -7.19 -13.35 -11.38
N GLY A 124 -6.34 -14.37 -11.06
CA GLY A 124 -4.92 -14.38 -11.37
C GLY A 124 -4.01 -13.74 -10.30
N THR A 125 -4.53 -13.40 -9.12
CA THR A 125 -3.69 -13.02 -8.00
C THR A 125 -3.01 -14.26 -7.42
N THR A 126 -1.70 -14.18 -7.13
CA THR A 126 -0.95 -15.23 -6.44
C THR A 126 -0.17 -14.63 -5.27
N PHE A 127 -0.34 -15.14 -4.06
CA PHE A 127 0.42 -14.68 -2.89
C PHE A 127 1.64 -15.56 -2.65
N HIS A 128 2.82 -14.94 -2.63
CA HIS A 128 4.12 -15.56 -2.36
C HIS A 128 4.61 -15.11 -0.99
N PHE A 129 4.66 -16.00 -0.01
CA PHE A 129 5.06 -15.70 1.37
C PHE A 129 6.56 -15.90 1.54
N VAL A 130 7.29 -14.84 1.86
CA VAL A 130 8.76 -14.88 1.90
C VAL A 130 9.32 -14.20 3.15
N ASP A 131 10.38 -14.79 3.70
CA ASP A 131 11.23 -14.16 4.70
C ASP A 131 12.43 -13.55 3.95
N ALA A 132 12.39 -12.24 3.76
CA ALA A 132 13.39 -11.51 3.00
C ALA A 132 13.49 -10.06 3.48
N ASP A 133 14.68 -9.50 3.39
CA ASP A 133 14.89 -8.06 3.52
C ASP A 133 14.36 -7.30 2.27
N PRO A 134 14.30 -5.96 2.29
CA PRO A 134 13.77 -5.19 1.18
C PRO A 134 14.50 -5.41 -0.15
N VAL A 135 15.81 -5.60 -0.14
CA VAL A 135 16.62 -5.81 -1.36
C VAL A 135 16.30 -7.15 -1.99
N ALA A 136 16.36 -8.24 -1.21
CA ALA A 136 16.04 -9.58 -1.68
C ALA A 136 14.56 -9.71 -2.11
N ALA A 137 13.65 -9.05 -1.40
CA ALA A 137 12.24 -8.99 -1.77
C ALA A 137 12.04 -8.30 -3.11
N LEU A 138 12.75 -7.19 -3.36
CA LEU A 138 12.69 -6.46 -4.62
C LEU A 138 13.25 -7.29 -5.79
N GLU A 139 14.34 -8.02 -5.61
CA GLU A 139 14.90 -8.91 -6.63
C GLU A 139 13.89 -10.00 -7.03
N LYS A 140 13.24 -10.63 -6.04
CA LYS A 140 12.16 -11.59 -6.28
C LYS A 140 11.00 -10.95 -7.04
N ALA A 141 10.60 -9.76 -6.62
CA ALA A 141 9.51 -9.01 -7.25
C ALA A 141 9.84 -8.66 -8.71
N ARG A 142 11.05 -8.22 -9.02
CA ARG A 142 11.50 -7.95 -10.39
C ARG A 142 11.38 -9.17 -11.30
N THR A 143 11.75 -10.35 -10.79
CA THR A 143 11.60 -11.61 -11.53
C THR A 143 10.12 -11.89 -11.87
N LEU A 144 9.19 -11.60 -10.95
CA LEU A 144 7.76 -11.82 -11.14
C LEU A 144 7.10 -10.75 -12.01
N ALA A 145 7.57 -9.50 -11.90
CA ALA A 145 6.99 -8.35 -12.61
C ALA A 145 7.32 -8.31 -14.10
N GLY A 146 8.46 -8.91 -14.51
CA GLY A 146 9.02 -8.71 -15.85
C GLY A 146 9.42 -7.25 -16.05
N ASP A 147 8.95 -6.64 -17.14
CA ASP A 147 9.26 -5.24 -17.48
C ASP A 147 8.30 -4.22 -16.83
N ARG A 148 7.31 -4.69 -16.05
CA ARG A 148 6.30 -3.83 -15.41
C ARG A 148 6.81 -3.31 -14.07
N ASP A 149 6.16 -2.26 -13.58
CA ASP A 149 6.50 -1.62 -12.31
C ASP A 149 6.13 -2.48 -11.09
N ILE A 150 6.79 -2.18 -9.98
CA ILE A 150 6.62 -2.84 -8.70
C ILE A 150 5.95 -1.88 -7.74
N ARG A 151 4.84 -2.30 -7.12
CA ARG A 151 4.17 -1.50 -6.11
C ARG A 151 4.48 -1.99 -4.70
N ILE A 152 4.97 -1.08 -3.85
CA ILE A 152 5.04 -1.30 -2.41
C ILE A 152 3.68 -0.91 -1.84
N GLY A 153 2.85 -1.92 -1.57
CA GLY A 153 1.45 -1.71 -1.19
C GLY A 153 1.23 -1.42 0.29
N GLY A 154 2.27 -1.58 1.13
CA GLY A 154 2.19 -1.35 2.58
C GLY A 154 2.27 -2.67 3.39
N GLY A 155 2.03 -2.78 4.77
CA GLY A 155 1.75 -1.63 5.68
C GLY A 155 2.88 -0.64 5.89
N VAL A 156 2.70 0.16 6.91
CA VAL A 156 3.61 1.28 7.23
C VAL A 156 5.06 0.82 7.37
N SER A 157 5.32 -0.20 8.17
CA SER A 157 6.69 -0.71 8.39
C SER A 157 7.34 -1.18 7.10
N THR A 158 6.58 -1.79 6.18
CA THR A 158 7.10 -2.22 4.88
C THR A 158 7.49 -1.02 4.03
N VAL A 159 6.62 -0.02 3.88
CA VAL A 159 6.93 1.20 3.12
C VAL A 159 8.17 1.89 3.71
N ARG A 160 8.24 2.02 5.04
CA ARG A 160 9.37 2.65 5.73
C ARG A 160 10.69 1.92 5.46
N GLN A 161 10.73 0.59 5.56
CA GLN A 161 11.94 -0.21 5.27
C GLN A 161 12.44 0.00 3.83
N PHE A 162 11.54 0.10 2.85
CA PHE A 162 11.93 0.40 1.47
C PHE A 162 12.40 1.85 1.29
N LEU A 163 11.91 2.80 2.07
CA LEU A 163 12.40 4.19 2.11
C LEU A 163 13.78 4.30 2.78
N GLU A 164 13.99 3.59 3.89
CA GLU A 164 15.27 3.52 4.61
C GLU A 164 16.39 2.94 3.72
N THR A 165 16.06 1.95 2.90
CA THR A 165 16.99 1.31 1.95
C THR A 165 17.09 2.02 0.60
N ASP A 166 16.46 3.17 0.45
CA ASP A 166 16.51 4.02 -0.77
C ASP A 166 16.03 3.33 -2.06
N LEU A 167 15.05 2.46 -1.96
CA LEU A 167 14.57 1.60 -3.06
C LEU A 167 13.31 2.13 -3.79
N ILE A 168 12.74 3.26 -3.36
CA ILE A 168 11.50 3.80 -3.95
C ILE A 168 11.81 4.92 -4.93
N ASP A 169 11.25 4.84 -6.13
CA ASP A 169 11.42 5.82 -7.21
C ASP A 169 10.30 6.87 -7.22
N HIS A 170 9.09 6.46 -6.84
CA HIS A 170 7.91 7.31 -6.90
C HIS A 170 6.94 6.99 -5.75
N MET A 171 6.40 8.02 -5.10
CA MET A 171 5.38 7.86 -4.07
C MET A 171 4.20 8.78 -4.29
N HIS A 172 3.01 8.28 -4.04
CA HIS A 172 1.82 9.07 -3.81
C HIS A 172 1.33 8.82 -2.38
N ILE A 173 1.49 9.83 -1.54
CA ILE A 173 1.07 9.86 -0.14
C ILE A 173 -0.14 10.78 -0.01
N VAL A 174 -1.14 10.35 0.74
CA VAL A 174 -2.35 11.13 1.00
C VAL A 174 -2.40 11.53 2.47
N ILE A 175 -2.37 12.83 2.73
CA ILE A 175 -2.56 13.37 4.08
C ILE A 175 -4.05 13.52 4.31
N VAL A 176 -4.58 12.74 5.22
CA VAL A 176 -5.98 12.81 5.66
C VAL A 176 -6.07 13.76 6.87
N PRO A 177 -7.01 14.72 6.91
CA PRO A 177 -7.05 15.76 7.93
C PRO A 177 -7.63 15.26 9.26
N ILE A 178 -7.06 14.18 9.80
CA ILE A 178 -7.38 13.60 11.11
C ILE A 178 -6.11 13.45 11.95
N VAL A 179 -6.26 13.41 13.26
CA VAL A 179 -5.18 13.12 14.22
C VAL A 179 -5.48 11.78 14.88
N LEU A 180 -4.60 10.81 14.72
CA LEU A 180 -4.74 9.48 15.30
C LEU A 180 -4.11 9.36 16.69
N GLY A 181 -3.02 10.05 16.94
CA GLY A 181 -2.31 10.10 18.21
C GLY A 181 -1.49 8.85 18.55
N ARG A 182 -1.79 7.70 17.95
CA ARG A 182 -1.08 6.42 18.16
C ARG A 182 -1.25 5.48 16.98
N GLY A 183 -0.37 4.47 16.86
CA GLY A 183 -0.32 3.52 15.76
C GLY A 183 1.07 3.45 15.11
N ASP A 184 1.13 3.04 13.85
CA ASP A 184 2.38 2.98 13.08
C ASP A 184 2.58 4.29 12.31
N ARG A 185 3.64 5.04 12.65
CA ARG A 185 3.98 6.30 12.00
C ARG A 185 4.94 6.07 10.83
N LEU A 186 4.66 6.72 9.67
CA LEU A 186 5.43 6.52 8.45
C LEU A 186 6.83 7.16 8.50
N TRP A 187 6.95 8.37 9.04
CA TRP A 187 8.13 9.22 8.88
C TRP A 187 9.23 9.03 9.94
N ASP A 188 9.01 8.15 10.92
CA ASP A 188 9.98 7.92 11.98
C ASP A 188 11.29 7.38 11.41
N GLY A 189 12.42 8.06 11.70
CA GLY A 189 13.76 7.71 11.24
C GLY A 189 14.06 8.08 9.79
N LEU A 190 13.23 8.90 9.15
CA LEU A 190 13.36 9.28 7.73
C LEU A 190 13.70 10.78 7.56
N GLU A 191 14.38 11.38 8.51
CA GLU A 191 14.81 12.79 8.48
C GLU A 191 15.63 13.06 7.21
N GLY A 192 15.28 14.14 6.47
CA GLY A 192 15.95 14.53 5.22
C GLY A 192 15.49 13.74 3.98
N LEU A 193 14.47 12.85 4.11
CA LEU A 193 13.90 12.12 2.99
C LEU A 193 13.49 13.05 1.82
N GLU A 194 12.94 14.21 2.13
CA GLU A 194 12.47 15.21 1.15
C GLU A 194 13.59 15.70 0.22
N GLN A 195 14.84 15.62 0.62
CA GLN A 195 15.99 16.04 -0.20
C GLN A 195 16.21 15.11 -1.41
N ARG A 196 15.72 13.87 -1.33
CA ARG A 196 15.86 12.85 -2.38
C ARG A 196 14.79 12.94 -3.46
N PHE A 197 13.75 13.77 -3.24
CA PHE A 197 12.58 13.82 -4.12
C PHE A 197 12.20 15.25 -4.50
N ASP A 198 11.62 15.39 -5.69
CA ASP A 198 10.79 16.53 -6.04
C ASP A 198 9.38 16.23 -5.55
N ILE A 199 8.75 17.21 -4.87
CA ILE A 199 7.47 16.99 -4.18
C ILE A 199 6.44 17.97 -4.72
N GLU A 200 5.32 17.43 -5.19
CA GLU A 200 4.15 18.18 -5.63
C GLU A 200 2.99 17.96 -4.68
N ALA A 201 2.23 19.00 -4.39
CA ALA A 201 1.09 18.97 -3.49
C ALA A 201 -0.19 19.42 -4.19
N THR A 202 -1.23 18.60 -4.15
CA THR A 202 -2.53 18.87 -4.77
C THR A 202 -3.64 18.70 -3.74
N PRO A 203 -4.34 19.78 -3.35
CA PRO A 203 -5.49 19.68 -2.45
C PRO A 203 -6.69 19.06 -3.16
N SER A 204 -7.46 18.27 -2.44
CA SER A 204 -8.73 17.69 -2.90
C SER A 204 -9.92 18.45 -2.32
N PRO A 205 -11.04 18.57 -3.07
CA PRO A 205 -12.32 19.05 -2.54
C PRO A 205 -12.87 18.17 -1.38
N GLN A 206 -12.43 16.92 -1.26
CA GLN A 206 -12.75 16.02 -0.14
C GLN A 206 -11.97 16.33 1.14
N GLY A 207 -11.08 17.34 1.11
CA GLY A 207 -10.31 17.80 2.25
C GLY A 207 -8.98 17.09 2.46
N VAL A 208 -8.64 16.08 1.66
CA VAL A 208 -7.32 15.44 1.73
C VAL A 208 -6.29 16.21 0.91
N LEU A 209 -5.00 15.99 1.20
CA LEU A 209 -3.88 16.54 0.43
C LEU A 209 -3.10 15.39 -0.22
N HIS A 210 -3.03 15.38 -1.55
CA HIS A 210 -2.21 14.45 -2.30
C HIS A 210 -0.80 15.00 -2.43
N LEU A 211 0.19 14.21 -2.01
CA LEU A 211 1.62 14.50 -2.16
C LEU A 211 2.23 13.48 -3.12
N VAL A 212 2.81 13.96 -4.22
CA VAL A 212 3.55 13.14 -5.17
C VAL A 212 5.03 13.40 -5.00
N PHE A 213 5.78 12.35 -4.76
CA PHE A 213 7.23 12.36 -4.62
C PHE A 213 7.84 11.67 -5.83
N THR A 214 8.66 12.36 -6.59
CA THR A 214 9.40 11.82 -7.72
C THR A 214 10.90 11.87 -7.40
N ARG A 215 11.58 10.74 -7.49
CA ARG A 215 13.01 10.65 -7.19
C ARG A 215 13.81 11.61 -8.09
N ARG A 216 14.67 12.42 -7.48
CA ARG A 216 15.59 13.27 -8.23
C ARG A 216 16.62 12.44 -8.96
N THR A 217 16.83 12.73 -10.23
CA THR A 217 17.94 12.18 -11.00
C THR A 217 19.22 12.92 -10.59
N VAL A 218 20.17 12.21 -10.02
CA VAL A 218 21.51 12.79 -9.76
C VAL A 218 22.13 13.08 -11.14
N GLN A 219 22.37 14.36 -11.42
CA GLN A 219 23.12 14.79 -12.62
C GLN A 219 24.61 14.51 -12.45
#